data_0b8652f083fdc8e8f12e3e71cec98ee1
#
_entry.id   0b8652f083fdc8e8f12e3e71cec98ee1
#
_cell.length_a   1.000
_cell.length_b   1.000
_cell.length_c   1.000
_cell.angle_alpha   90.00
_cell.angle_beta   90.00
_cell.angle_gamma   90.00
#
_symmetry.space_group_name_H-M   'P 1'
#
loop_
_entity.id
_entity.type
_entity.pdbx_description
1 polymer ?
#
loop_
_entity_poly.entity_id
_entity_poly.type
_entity_poly.pdbx_seq_one_letter_code
_entity_poly.pdbx_strand_id
1 'polypeptide(L)'
;MWYKRIIIISLIISIISCSEGFSEKEKQEYTAKGKEIAQASFNELSSQLMTQMKAGGPAQAVPFCKDQAAPILAKLSSKYDANIKRSSDLLRSCKIEPTERELEIIYNYKKLVSENNELKPIVEIDEANKKHYYAPIIVKANCLVCHGKVNETLSVKTDSIIKLIYPFDIATGYSEGDVRGIWSITFNK
;
A
#
# COMPACT_ATOMS: atom_id res chain seq x y z
N MET A 1 -53.81 58.21 -10.92
CA MET A 1 -52.77 57.64 -10.07
C MET A 1 -52.33 56.30 -10.66
N TRP A 2 -51.20 56.28 -11.34
CA TRP A 2 -50.64 55.06 -11.98
C TRP A 2 -49.55 54.45 -11.08
N TYR A 3 -49.78 53.25 -10.49
CA TYR A 3 -48.79 52.48 -9.80
C TYR A 3 -47.93 51.72 -10.81
N LYS A 4 -46.69 52.14 -10.99
CA LYS A 4 -45.65 51.33 -11.68
C LYS A 4 -45.27 50.17 -10.83
N ARG A 5 -45.64 48.93 -11.19
CA ARG A 5 -45.16 47.70 -10.60
C ARG A 5 -43.72 47.47 -11.07
N ILE A 6 -42.75 47.63 -10.16
CA ILE A 6 -41.36 47.25 -10.38
C ILE A 6 -41.27 45.74 -10.14
N ILE A 7 -41.06 44.97 -11.19
CA ILE A 7 -40.78 43.53 -11.13
C ILE A 7 -39.27 43.39 -10.84
N ILE A 8 -38.90 43.02 -9.61
CA ILE A 8 -37.54 42.67 -9.25
C ILE A 8 -37.33 41.24 -9.70
N ILE A 9 -36.62 41.05 -10.82
CA ILE A 9 -36.15 39.72 -11.26
C ILE A 9 -34.94 39.36 -10.40
N SER A 10 -35.15 38.48 -9.40
CA SER A 10 -34.10 37.92 -8.59
C SER A 10 -33.34 36.88 -9.42
N LEU A 11 -32.13 37.25 -9.86
CA LEU A 11 -31.23 36.37 -10.57
C LEU A 11 -30.61 35.37 -9.55
N ILE A 12 -31.15 34.16 -9.46
CA ILE A 12 -30.59 33.08 -8.66
C ILE A 12 -29.35 32.57 -9.39
N ILE A 13 -28.19 33.03 -8.96
CA ILE A 13 -26.90 32.49 -9.38
C ILE A 13 -26.74 31.14 -8.66
N SER A 14 -27.03 30.03 -9.33
CA SER A 14 -26.69 28.68 -8.87
C SER A 14 -25.18 28.52 -8.92
N ILE A 15 -24.54 28.62 -7.77
CA ILE A 15 -23.15 28.28 -7.64
C ILE A 15 -23.08 26.74 -7.76
N ILE A 16 -22.74 26.24 -8.95
CA ILE A 16 -22.37 24.84 -9.14
C ILE A 16 -21.02 24.67 -8.44
N SER A 17 -21.05 24.24 -7.19
CA SER A 17 -19.86 23.75 -6.49
C SER A 17 -19.44 22.48 -7.23
N CYS A 18 -18.47 22.58 -8.14
CA CYS A 18 -17.72 21.43 -8.60
C CYS A 18 -16.99 20.87 -7.40
N SER A 19 -17.47 19.78 -6.82
CA SER A 19 -16.65 18.95 -5.95
C SER A 19 -15.51 18.41 -6.81
N GLU A 20 -14.28 18.88 -6.57
CA GLU A 20 -13.06 18.31 -7.16
C GLU A 20 -12.84 16.90 -6.61
N GLY A 21 -13.66 15.96 -7.03
CA GLY A 21 -13.51 14.54 -6.78
C GLY A 21 -13.04 13.84 -8.05
N PHE A 22 -12.51 12.63 -7.95
CA PHE A 22 -12.24 11.80 -9.12
C PHE A 22 -13.49 11.64 -9.98
N SER A 23 -13.40 11.95 -11.27
CA SER A 23 -14.34 11.43 -12.25
C SER A 23 -14.20 9.90 -12.31
N GLU A 24 -15.27 9.18 -12.64
CA GLU A 24 -15.22 7.71 -12.77
C GLU A 24 -14.15 7.25 -13.79
N LYS A 25 -13.92 8.03 -14.84
CA LYS A 25 -12.87 7.78 -15.83
C LYS A 25 -11.47 7.88 -15.21
N GLU A 26 -11.19 8.93 -14.46
CA GLU A 26 -9.91 9.11 -13.76
C GLU A 26 -9.69 8.03 -12.71
N LYS A 27 -10.74 7.68 -11.95
CA LYS A 27 -10.68 6.61 -10.96
C LYS A 27 -10.30 5.28 -11.59
N GLN A 28 -10.89 4.94 -12.73
CA GLN A 28 -10.52 3.73 -13.49
C GLN A 28 -9.08 3.80 -13.99
N GLU A 29 -8.63 4.94 -14.52
CA GLU A 29 -7.28 5.15 -15.01
C GLU A 29 -6.24 4.97 -13.90
N TYR A 30 -6.42 5.65 -12.75
CA TYR A 30 -5.49 5.54 -11.62
C TYR A 30 -5.56 4.18 -10.94
N THR A 31 -6.70 3.50 -10.97
CA THR A 31 -6.81 2.09 -10.53
C THR A 31 -5.96 1.18 -11.41
N ALA A 32 -6.03 1.33 -12.72
CA ALA A 32 -5.26 0.53 -13.66
C ALA A 32 -3.74 0.80 -13.52
N LYS A 33 -3.33 2.07 -13.49
CA LYS A 33 -1.93 2.48 -13.27
C LYS A 33 -1.38 1.97 -11.94
N GLY A 34 -2.12 2.14 -10.86
CA GLY A 34 -1.71 1.69 -9.53
C GLY A 34 -1.55 0.18 -9.45
N LYS A 35 -2.46 -0.58 -10.08
CA LYS A 35 -2.38 -2.03 -10.18
C LYS A 35 -1.14 -2.48 -10.95
N GLU A 36 -0.84 -1.84 -12.09
CA GLU A 36 0.38 -2.12 -12.87
C GLU A 36 1.64 -1.89 -12.03
N ILE A 37 1.74 -0.74 -11.37
CA ILE A 37 2.91 -0.37 -10.56
C ILE A 37 3.08 -1.34 -9.37
N ALA A 38 2.00 -1.64 -8.64
CA ALA A 38 2.03 -2.57 -7.53
C ALA A 38 2.47 -3.98 -7.98
N GLN A 39 1.96 -4.47 -9.11
CA GLN A 39 2.33 -5.76 -9.67
C GLN A 39 3.79 -5.79 -10.13
N ALA A 40 4.25 -4.75 -10.83
CA ALA A 40 5.65 -4.63 -11.26
C ALA A 40 6.59 -4.60 -10.04
N SER A 41 6.23 -3.86 -9.00
CA SER A 41 7.00 -3.76 -7.76
C SER A 41 7.06 -5.09 -7.01
N PHE A 42 5.92 -5.80 -6.94
CA PHE A 42 5.87 -7.13 -6.36
C PHE A 42 6.74 -8.12 -7.14
N ASN A 43 6.65 -8.13 -8.46
CA ASN A 43 7.40 -9.06 -9.32
C ASN A 43 8.90 -8.84 -9.17
N GLU A 44 9.36 -7.59 -9.21
CA GLU A 44 10.79 -7.26 -9.09
C GLU A 44 11.33 -7.68 -7.72
N LEU A 45 10.67 -7.28 -6.63
CA LEU A 45 11.08 -7.63 -5.27
C LEU A 45 11.06 -9.14 -5.02
N SER A 46 9.99 -9.83 -5.44
CA SER A 46 9.83 -11.27 -5.21
C SER A 46 10.81 -12.10 -6.02
N SER A 47 11.06 -11.73 -7.27
CA SER A 47 12.02 -12.40 -8.16
C SER A 47 13.43 -12.35 -7.57
N GLN A 48 13.88 -11.18 -7.14
CA GLN A 48 15.20 -11.02 -6.54
C GLN A 48 15.30 -11.71 -5.17
N LEU A 49 14.27 -11.60 -4.34
CA LEU A 49 14.19 -12.33 -3.08
C LEU A 49 14.30 -13.85 -3.29
N MET A 50 13.56 -14.41 -4.25
CA MET A 50 13.59 -15.85 -4.54
C MET A 50 14.96 -16.30 -5.06
N THR A 51 15.68 -15.45 -5.79
CA THR A 51 17.07 -15.71 -6.20
C THR A 51 17.96 -15.87 -4.98
N GLN A 52 17.88 -14.99 -4.00
CA GLN A 52 18.66 -15.07 -2.75
C GLN A 52 18.25 -16.27 -1.90
N MET A 53 16.95 -16.57 -1.86
CA MET A 53 16.44 -17.76 -1.15
C MET A 53 17.00 -19.06 -1.74
N LYS A 54 17.10 -19.16 -3.07
CA LYS A 54 17.72 -20.32 -3.73
C LYS A 54 19.22 -20.41 -3.53
N ALA A 55 19.91 -19.28 -3.44
CA ALA A 55 21.36 -19.22 -3.32
C ALA A 55 21.87 -19.57 -1.90
N GLY A 56 21.16 -19.15 -0.85
CA GLY A 56 21.64 -19.38 0.54
C GLY A 56 20.51 -19.35 1.60
N GLY A 57 19.26 -19.50 1.17
CA GLY A 57 18.11 -19.50 2.08
C GLY A 57 17.92 -18.18 2.82
N PRO A 58 17.24 -18.21 3.99
CA PRO A 58 17.00 -17.01 4.79
C PRO A 58 18.25 -16.25 5.19
N ALA A 59 19.37 -16.95 5.40
CA ALA A 59 20.65 -16.33 5.79
C ALA A 59 21.16 -15.32 4.75
N GLN A 60 20.87 -15.54 3.47
CA GLN A 60 21.24 -14.65 2.39
C GLN A 60 20.08 -13.69 2.02
N ALA A 61 18.86 -14.16 2.10
CA ALA A 61 17.69 -13.39 1.70
C ALA A 61 17.35 -12.25 2.67
N VAL A 62 17.49 -12.44 3.98
CA VAL A 62 17.15 -11.41 4.98
C VAL A 62 18.07 -10.19 4.91
N PRO A 63 19.41 -10.31 4.84
CA PRO A 63 20.31 -9.18 4.58
C PRO A 63 20.00 -8.47 3.28
N PHE A 64 19.77 -9.23 2.20
CA PHE A 64 19.40 -8.67 0.90
C PHE A 64 18.14 -7.80 1.00
N CYS A 65 17.08 -8.26 1.70
CA CYS A 65 15.88 -7.45 1.89
C CYS A 65 16.17 -6.13 2.61
N LYS A 66 17.05 -6.14 3.61
CA LYS A 66 17.46 -4.92 4.34
C LYS A 66 18.13 -3.91 3.44
N ASP A 67 19.02 -4.37 2.58
CA ASP A 67 19.90 -3.49 1.82
C ASP A 67 19.33 -3.10 0.46
N GLN A 68 18.55 -3.98 -0.17
CA GLN A 68 18.14 -3.82 -1.57
C GLN A 68 16.65 -3.48 -1.78
N ALA A 69 15.78 -3.76 -0.81
CA ALA A 69 14.35 -3.50 -1.03
C ALA A 69 14.03 -2.02 -1.27
N ALA A 70 14.66 -1.10 -0.54
CA ALA A 70 14.45 0.34 -0.73
C ALA A 70 15.07 0.86 -2.04
N PRO A 71 16.31 0.53 -2.43
CA PRO A 71 16.85 0.86 -3.75
C PRO A 71 16.01 0.37 -4.93
N ILE A 72 15.48 -0.85 -4.86
CA ILE A 72 14.61 -1.40 -5.90
C ILE A 72 13.34 -0.55 -6.04
N LEU A 73 12.67 -0.23 -4.93
CA LEU A 73 11.47 0.61 -4.97
C LEU A 73 11.78 2.04 -5.43
N ALA A 74 12.91 2.62 -5.06
CA ALA A 74 13.33 3.94 -5.54
C ALA A 74 13.53 3.97 -7.05
N LYS A 75 14.15 2.92 -7.63
CA LYS A 75 14.30 2.79 -9.08
C LYS A 75 12.94 2.70 -9.79
N LEU A 76 12.01 1.93 -9.24
CA LEU A 76 10.66 1.81 -9.79
C LEU A 76 9.87 3.11 -9.62
N SER A 77 10.02 3.81 -8.50
CA SER A 77 9.42 5.13 -8.27
C SER A 77 9.85 6.14 -9.35
N SER A 78 11.14 6.18 -9.68
CA SER A 78 11.66 7.02 -10.76
C SER A 78 11.13 6.59 -12.14
N LYS A 79 11.02 5.28 -12.38
CA LYS A 79 10.51 4.74 -13.66
C LYS A 79 9.05 5.11 -13.90
N TYR A 80 8.22 5.07 -12.87
CA TYR A 80 6.77 5.26 -12.97
C TYR A 80 6.31 6.67 -12.60
N ASP A 81 7.23 7.58 -12.31
CA ASP A 81 6.92 8.94 -11.82
C ASP A 81 5.89 8.92 -10.67
N ALA A 82 6.17 8.08 -9.66
CA ALA A 82 5.31 7.87 -8.51
C ALA A 82 6.14 7.54 -7.27
N ASN A 83 5.67 7.90 -6.09
CA ASN A 83 6.26 7.41 -4.85
C ASN A 83 5.66 6.05 -4.50
N ILE A 84 6.49 5.00 -4.49
CA ILE A 84 6.08 3.62 -4.23
C ILE A 84 6.57 3.18 -2.86
N LYS A 85 5.66 2.82 -1.99
CA LYS A 85 5.93 2.40 -0.62
C LYS A 85 5.18 1.11 -0.30
N ARG A 86 5.78 0.25 0.53
CA ARG A 86 5.06 -0.81 1.24
C ARG A 86 4.86 -0.35 2.67
N SER A 87 3.63 -0.28 3.12
CA SER A 87 3.27 0.15 4.45
C SER A 87 2.63 -0.98 5.26
N SER A 88 2.86 -1.01 6.56
CA SER A 88 2.36 -2.05 7.45
C SER A 88 2.25 -1.53 8.87
N ASP A 89 1.32 -2.06 9.64
CA ASP A 89 1.18 -1.80 11.08
C ASP A 89 2.15 -2.64 11.93
N LEU A 90 2.55 -3.83 11.46
CA LEU A 90 3.58 -4.63 12.10
C LEU A 90 4.91 -4.48 11.33
N LEU A 91 5.79 -3.65 11.86
CA LEU A 91 7.01 -3.25 11.19
C LEU A 91 8.13 -4.30 11.33
N ARG A 92 8.83 -4.59 10.23
CA ARG A 92 10.13 -5.28 10.27
C ARG A 92 11.28 -4.29 10.48
N SER A 93 11.14 -3.09 9.94
CA SER A 93 12.12 -2.02 10.08
C SER A 93 11.40 -0.74 10.51
N CYS A 94 11.89 -0.09 11.55
CA CYS A 94 11.37 1.19 12.03
C CYS A 94 11.72 2.40 11.13
N LYS A 95 12.38 2.17 9.98
CA LYS A 95 12.78 3.27 9.07
C LYS A 95 11.63 3.86 8.25
N ILE A 96 10.54 3.13 8.10
CA ILE A 96 9.39 3.53 7.27
C ILE A 96 8.13 3.30 8.09
N GLU A 97 7.68 4.35 8.76
CA GLU A 97 6.43 4.31 9.51
C GLU A 97 5.22 4.55 8.61
N PRO A 98 4.09 3.90 8.88
CA PRO A 98 2.85 4.20 8.19
C PRO A 98 2.33 5.59 8.59
N THR A 99 1.64 6.26 7.67
CA THR A 99 0.82 7.43 7.99
C THR A 99 -0.47 6.99 8.68
N GLU A 100 -1.17 7.91 9.35
CA GLU A 100 -2.49 7.62 9.94
C GLU A 100 -3.45 7.06 8.90
N ARG A 101 -3.49 7.67 7.70
CA ARG A 101 -4.33 7.20 6.61
C ARG A 101 -3.97 5.79 6.14
N GLU A 102 -2.69 5.46 6.06
CA GLU A 102 -2.25 4.11 5.71
C GLU A 102 -2.66 3.08 6.78
N LEU A 103 -2.61 3.44 8.05
CA LEU A 103 -3.09 2.58 9.15
C LEU A 103 -4.60 2.34 9.07
N GLU A 104 -5.41 3.37 8.84
CA GLU A 104 -6.85 3.24 8.64
C GLU A 104 -7.18 2.26 7.51
N ILE A 105 -6.48 2.38 6.37
CA ILE A 105 -6.66 1.50 5.21
C ILE A 105 -6.24 0.06 5.54
N ILE A 106 -5.12 -0.14 6.25
CA ILE A 106 -4.67 -1.47 6.67
C ILE A 106 -5.73 -2.11 7.59
N TYR A 107 -6.23 -1.39 8.58
CA TYR A 107 -7.25 -1.90 9.50
C TYR A 107 -8.58 -2.18 8.78
N ASN A 108 -8.97 -1.36 7.81
CA ASN A 108 -10.13 -1.64 6.98
C ASN A 108 -9.96 -2.94 6.19
N TYR A 109 -8.80 -3.17 5.55
CA TYR A 109 -8.54 -4.43 4.85
C TYR A 109 -8.54 -5.64 5.81
N LYS A 110 -7.97 -5.51 7.01
CA LYS A 110 -8.02 -6.58 8.03
C LYS A 110 -9.44 -6.91 8.44
N LYS A 111 -10.29 -5.90 8.61
CA LYS A 111 -11.72 -6.08 8.89
C LYS A 111 -12.41 -6.80 7.73
N LEU A 112 -12.21 -6.38 6.48
CA LEU A 112 -12.80 -7.02 5.30
C LEU A 112 -12.40 -8.50 5.21
N VAL A 113 -11.14 -8.84 5.49
CA VAL A 113 -10.67 -10.24 5.54
C VAL A 113 -11.42 -11.03 6.63
N SER A 114 -11.55 -10.48 7.84
CA SER A 114 -12.25 -11.15 8.95
C SER A 114 -13.74 -11.41 8.67
N GLU A 115 -14.33 -10.57 7.82
CA GLU A 115 -15.73 -10.67 7.38
C GLU A 115 -15.89 -11.47 6.07
N ASN A 116 -14.82 -12.05 5.51
CA ASN A 116 -14.77 -12.72 4.21
C ASN A 116 -15.28 -11.85 3.04
N ASN A 117 -15.08 -10.54 3.14
CA ASN A 117 -15.43 -9.60 2.10
C ASN A 117 -14.34 -9.48 1.02
N GLU A 118 -14.75 -9.09 -0.20
CA GLU A 118 -13.82 -8.86 -1.31
C GLU A 118 -12.90 -7.66 -1.05
N LEU A 119 -11.60 -7.84 -1.31
CA LEU A 119 -10.60 -6.79 -1.20
C LEU A 119 -10.42 -6.08 -2.54
N LYS A 120 -10.86 -4.81 -2.60
CA LYS A 120 -10.68 -3.95 -3.78
C LYS A 120 -9.63 -2.88 -3.49
N PRO A 121 -8.82 -2.48 -4.49
CA PRO A 121 -7.93 -1.34 -4.32
C PRO A 121 -8.73 -0.06 -4.05
N ILE A 122 -8.11 0.86 -3.32
CA ILE A 122 -8.67 2.16 -3.01
C ILE A 122 -7.90 3.20 -3.81
N VAL A 123 -8.63 4.13 -4.45
CA VAL A 123 -8.06 5.30 -5.13
C VAL A 123 -8.71 6.54 -4.56
N GLU A 124 -7.90 7.50 -4.14
CA GLU A 124 -8.37 8.74 -3.53
C GLU A 124 -7.49 9.94 -3.87
N ILE A 125 -8.01 11.14 -3.64
CA ILE A 125 -7.29 12.41 -3.77
C ILE A 125 -7.16 12.99 -2.37
N ASP A 126 -5.96 13.44 -2.00
CA ASP A 126 -5.74 14.15 -0.74
C ASP A 126 -6.05 15.65 -0.85
N GLU A 127 -5.97 16.37 0.26
CA GLU A 127 -6.22 17.82 0.35
C GLU A 127 -5.24 18.64 -0.51
N ALA A 128 -4.06 18.08 -0.83
CA ALA A 128 -3.07 18.70 -1.71
C ALA A 128 -3.29 18.32 -3.20
N ASN A 129 -4.43 17.72 -3.54
CA ASN A 129 -4.79 17.24 -4.86
C ASN A 129 -3.84 16.18 -5.43
N LYS A 130 -3.15 15.44 -4.55
CA LYS A 130 -2.35 14.29 -4.95
C LYS A 130 -3.20 13.04 -5.01
N LYS A 131 -2.95 12.25 -6.01
CA LYS A 131 -3.67 11.01 -6.28
C LYS A 131 -2.94 9.84 -5.64
N HIS A 132 -3.68 9.02 -4.91
CA HIS A 132 -3.17 7.88 -4.18
C HIS A 132 -3.85 6.60 -4.64
N TYR A 133 -3.08 5.52 -4.64
CA TYR A 133 -3.58 4.16 -4.84
C TYR A 133 -3.09 3.27 -3.72
N TYR A 134 -3.99 2.50 -3.14
CA TYR A 134 -3.69 1.52 -2.11
C TYR A 134 -4.22 0.15 -2.51
N ALA A 135 -3.39 -0.87 -2.32
CA ALA A 135 -3.80 -2.26 -2.53
C ALA A 135 -3.26 -3.15 -1.43
N PRO A 136 -4.02 -4.16 -0.96
CA PRO A 136 -3.58 -5.03 0.11
C PRO A 136 -2.43 -5.94 -0.33
N ILE A 137 -1.51 -6.21 0.59
CA ILE A 137 -0.48 -7.24 0.47
C ILE A 137 -0.93 -8.42 1.32
N ILE A 138 -1.37 -9.49 0.65
CA ILE A 138 -1.86 -10.69 1.31
C ILE A 138 -0.74 -11.70 1.49
N VAL A 139 -0.66 -12.27 2.69
CA VAL A 139 0.29 -13.33 3.03
C VAL A 139 -0.04 -14.59 2.25
N LYS A 140 0.96 -15.13 1.56
CA LYS A 140 0.90 -16.43 0.88
C LYS A 140 1.77 -17.43 1.63
N ALA A 141 1.61 -18.72 1.36
CA ALA A 141 2.35 -19.79 2.02
C ALA A 141 3.88 -19.56 2.03
N ASN A 142 4.46 -19.08 0.93
CA ASN A 142 5.89 -18.78 0.83
C ASN A 142 6.34 -17.56 1.66
N CYS A 143 5.42 -16.69 2.09
CA CYS A 143 5.74 -15.54 2.94
C CYS A 143 5.98 -15.98 4.39
N LEU A 144 5.39 -17.10 4.80
CA LEU A 144 5.40 -17.60 6.18
C LEU A 144 6.79 -18.04 6.65
N VAL A 145 7.69 -18.39 5.73
CA VAL A 145 9.09 -18.73 6.05
C VAL A 145 9.80 -17.60 6.83
N CYS A 146 9.37 -16.35 6.62
CA CYS A 146 9.93 -15.16 7.27
C CYS A 146 8.90 -14.35 8.08
N HIS A 147 7.62 -14.56 7.87
CA HIS A 147 6.53 -13.81 8.50
C HIS A 147 5.57 -14.66 9.32
N GLY A 148 5.72 -15.98 9.30
CA GLY A 148 4.85 -16.91 10.01
C GLY A 148 5.07 -16.95 11.51
N LYS A 149 4.44 -17.91 12.16
CA LYS A 149 4.56 -18.16 13.59
C LYS A 149 5.83 -18.96 13.88
N VAL A 150 6.60 -18.52 14.88
CA VAL A 150 7.83 -19.17 15.31
C VAL A 150 7.51 -20.57 15.82
N ASN A 151 8.35 -21.55 15.48
CA ASN A 151 8.19 -22.99 15.72
C ASN A 151 7.04 -23.67 14.92
N GLU A 152 6.32 -22.94 14.08
CA GLU A 152 5.33 -23.51 13.17
C GLU A 152 5.81 -23.40 11.71
N THR A 153 5.60 -22.23 11.11
CA THR A 153 5.96 -21.94 9.72
C THR A 153 7.24 -21.13 9.58
N LEU A 154 7.63 -20.41 10.64
CA LEU A 154 8.91 -19.70 10.75
C LEU A 154 9.85 -20.50 11.67
N SER A 155 10.96 -21.01 11.15
CA SER A 155 11.93 -21.74 11.95
C SER A 155 12.65 -20.82 12.94
N VAL A 156 13.04 -21.36 14.12
CA VAL A 156 13.84 -20.63 15.13
C VAL A 156 15.12 -20.07 14.53
N LYS A 157 15.76 -20.84 13.64
CA LYS A 157 16.99 -20.41 12.96
C LYS A 157 16.74 -19.15 12.09
N THR A 158 15.67 -19.14 11.34
CA THR A 158 15.28 -17.97 10.51
C THR A 158 14.90 -16.78 11.38
N ASP A 159 14.13 -16.99 12.45
CA ASP A 159 13.75 -15.93 13.40
C ASP A 159 15.01 -15.31 14.06
N SER A 160 15.98 -16.12 14.46
CA SER A 160 17.26 -15.63 15.01
C SER A 160 18.03 -14.75 14.01
N ILE A 161 18.06 -15.14 12.73
CA ILE A 161 18.67 -14.32 11.66
C ILE A 161 17.93 -13.01 11.50
N ILE A 162 16.59 -13.05 11.49
CA ILE A 162 15.75 -11.85 11.36
C ILE A 162 16.03 -10.90 12.53
N LYS A 163 16.00 -11.38 13.77
CA LYS A 163 16.23 -10.56 14.97
C LYS A 163 17.64 -9.97 15.05
N LEU A 164 18.64 -10.68 14.53
CA LEU A 164 20.00 -10.15 14.45
C LEU A 164 20.06 -8.93 13.49
N ILE A 165 19.32 -8.97 12.40
CA ILE A 165 19.35 -7.94 11.35
C ILE A 165 18.32 -6.83 11.62
N TYR A 166 17.20 -7.19 12.22
CA TYR A 166 16.09 -6.31 12.60
C TYR A 166 15.74 -6.50 14.09
N PRO A 167 16.48 -5.88 15.02
CA PRO A 167 16.30 -6.11 16.46
C PRO A 167 14.89 -5.76 16.99
N PHE A 168 14.18 -4.88 16.29
CA PHE A 168 12.83 -4.44 16.65
C PHE A 168 11.73 -5.02 15.73
N ASP A 169 12.04 -6.15 15.08
CA ASP A 169 11.06 -6.82 14.21
C ASP A 169 9.83 -7.31 14.98
N ILE A 170 8.66 -6.87 14.56
CA ILE A 170 7.35 -7.34 15.01
C ILE A 170 6.51 -7.92 13.87
N ALA A 171 7.11 -8.14 12.70
CA ALA A 171 6.43 -8.57 11.48
C ALA A 171 6.38 -10.10 11.34
N THR A 172 6.04 -10.79 12.43
CA THR A 172 5.88 -12.26 12.49
C THR A 172 4.52 -12.63 13.05
N GLY A 173 4.19 -13.91 13.08
CA GLY A 173 2.93 -14.42 13.64
C GLY A 173 1.77 -14.47 12.64
N TYR A 174 2.02 -14.22 11.37
CA TYR A 174 1.00 -14.26 10.31
C TYR A 174 0.60 -15.68 9.92
N SER A 175 -0.63 -15.79 9.44
CA SER A 175 -1.19 -16.96 8.74
C SER A 175 -1.40 -16.64 7.25
N GLU A 176 -1.56 -17.66 6.43
CA GLU A 176 -1.92 -17.47 5.03
C GLU A 176 -3.30 -16.81 4.92
N GLY A 177 -3.42 -15.82 4.03
CA GLY A 177 -4.61 -15.00 3.88
C GLY A 177 -4.62 -13.71 4.70
N ASP A 178 -3.74 -13.56 5.70
CA ASP A 178 -3.66 -12.33 6.50
C ASP A 178 -3.21 -11.13 5.66
N VAL A 179 -3.64 -9.93 6.06
CA VAL A 179 -3.14 -8.67 5.50
C VAL A 179 -1.79 -8.36 6.13
N ARG A 180 -0.71 -8.48 5.34
CA ARG A 180 0.66 -8.11 5.76
C ARG A 180 0.86 -6.60 5.79
N GLY A 181 0.09 -5.87 5.01
CA GLY A 181 0.18 -4.43 4.81
C GLY A 181 -0.42 -4.03 3.47
N ILE A 182 0.02 -2.90 2.95
CA ILE A 182 -0.46 -2.35 1.68
C ILE A 182 0.68 -1.89 0.77
N TRP A 183 0.44 -1.92 -0.53
CA TRP A 183 1.08 -1.03 -1.47
C TRP A 183 0.47 0.34 -1.32
N SER A 184 1.29 1.35 -1.07
CA SER A 184 0.91 2.77 -1.03
C SER A 184 1.67 3.47 -2.15
N ILE A 185 0.93 3.97 -3.14
CA ILE A 185 1.48 4.61 -4.33
C ILE A 185 0.88 6.00 -4.43
N THR A 186 1.74 7.02 -4.42
CA THR A 186 1.36 8.41 -4.64
C THR A 186 1.86 8.84 -6.01
N PHE A 187 0.97 9.25 -6.90
CA PHE A 187 1.32 9.72 -8.24
C PHE A 187 1.82 11.17 -8.19
N ASN A 188 2.86 11.48 -8.95
CA ASN A 188 3.42 12.84 -8.99
C ASN A 188 2.60 13.79 -9.90
N LYS A 189 1.81 13.23 -10.82
CA LYS A 189 0.95 13.98 -11.76
C LYS A 189 -0.45 13.39 -11.82
#